data_769713afe2cea2b99050a9c465075c87
#
_entry.id   769713afe2cea2b99050a9c465075c87
#
_cell.length_a   1.000
_cell.length_b   1.000
_cell.length_c   1.000
_cell.angle_alpha   90.00
_cell.angle_beta   90.00
_cell.angle_gamma   90.00
#
_symmetry.space_group_name_H-M   'P 1'
#
loop_
_entity.id
_entity.type
_entity.pdbx_description
1 polymer ?
#
loop_
_entity_poly.entity_id
_entity_poly.type
_entity_poly.pdbx_seq_one_letter_code
_entity_poly.pdbx_strand_id
1 'polypeptide(L)'
;EARATDERLLNAIAAHYNVDIPEQDTSQGIYYSFTYENATFIVLNTNDINGSDQISEAQMTWARSVAQNAQTTWKILLTHKAPYSKGPHYNDSDVIQIRQQLDQLTADCDIDLVLSGHDHTYLRTPWLLNGQAQQTDYTDLSVDGITYRTAINPEGTVFVIPSTSGVKYYEFNET
;
A
#
# COMPACT_ATOMS: atom_id res chain seq x y z
N GLU A 1 -10.16 1.72 7.60
CA GLU A 1 -11.06 1.99 6.47
C GLU A 1 -12.32 2.67 6.98
N ALA A 2 -12.49 3.95 6.65
CA ALA A 2 -13.73 4.64 6.94
C ALA A 2 -14.75 4.25 5.87
N ARG A 3 -15.82 3.55 6.25
CA ARG A 3 -16.99 3.41 5.40
C ARG A 3 -17.68 4.76 5.32
N ALA A 4 -17.34 5.55 4.35
CA ALA A 4 -17.99 6.81 4.09
C ALA A 4 -19.19 6.56 3.17
N THR A 5 -20.35 6.33 3.77
CA THR A 5 -21.63 6.23 3.05
C THR A 5 -22.31 7.59 2.90
N ASP A 6 -21.70 8.66 3.39
CA ASP A 6 -22.26 10.00 3.41
C ASP A 6 -21.39 10.95 2.57
N GLU A 7 -21.96 11.49 1.50
CA GLU A 7 -21.31 12.46 0.61
C GLU A 7 -20.72 13.66 1.38
N ARG A 8 -21.32 14.06 2.50
CA ARG A 8 -20.80 15.14 3.37
C ARG A 8 -19.46 14.75 4.01
N LEU A 9 -19.28 13.48 4.36
CA LEU A 9 -18.03 12.99 4.93
C LEU A 9 -16.92 12.95 3.86
N LEU A 10 -17.25 12.53 2.63
CA LEU A 10 -16.31 12.58 1.51
C LEU A 10 -15.84 14.00 1.21
N ASN A 11 -16.80 14.94 1.13
CA ASN A 11 -16.49 16.35 0.91
C ASN A 11 -15.65 16.94 2.05
N ALA A 12 -15.92 16.54 3.30
CA ALA A 12 -15.12 16.97 4.44
C ALA A 12 -13.69 16.42 4.39
N ILE A 13 -13.51 15.15 4.03
CA ILE A 13 -12.18 14.54 3.85
C ILE A 13 -11.43 15.24 2.71
N ALA A 14 -12.06 15.41 1.55
CA ALA A 14 -11.46 16.07 0.39
C ALA A 14 -11.02 17.52 0.73
N ALA A 15 -11.90 18.28 1.39
CA ALA A 15 -11.60 19.66 1.77
C ALA A 15 -10.51 19.77 2.85
N HIS A 16 -10.46 18.81 3.79
CA HIS A 16 -9.51 18.86 4.90
C HIS A 16 -8.10 18.43 4.50
N TYR A 17 -8.00 17.39 3.66
CA TYR A 17 -6.72 16.80 3.28
C TYR A 17 -6.26 17.20 1.88
N ASN A 18 -7.06 17.98 1.14
CA ASN A 18 -6.79 18.36 -0.25
C ASN A 18 -6.44 17.13 -1.12
N VAL A 19 -7.26 16.09 -0.98
CA VAL A 19 -7.08 14.83 -1.70
C VAL A 19 -7.89 14.81 -2.99
N ASP A 20 -7.38 14.13 -4.01
CA ASP A 20 -8.13 13.86 -5.24
C ASP A 20 -8.97 12.59 -5.04
N ILE A 21 -10.30 12.77 -4.99
CA ILE A 21 -11.25 11.66 -4.87
C ILE A 21 -11.91 11.48 -6.23
N PRO A 22 -11.59 10.40 -6.97
CA PRO A 22 -12.20 10.13 -8.26
C PRO A 22 -13.68 9.75 -8.11
N GLU A 23 -14.44 9.85 -9.21
CA GLU A 23 -15.81 9.31 -9.26
C GLU A 23 -15.77 7.80 -9.01
N GLN A 24 -16.49 7.34 -7.99
CA GLN A 24 -16.47 5.95 -7.53
C GLN A 24 -17.74 5.58 -6.77
N ASP A 25 -18.01 4.28 -6.64
CA ASP A 25 -19.01 3.76 -5.70
C ASP A 25 -18.45 3.83 -4.27
N THR A 26 -19.06 4.64 -3.43
CA THR A 26 -18.63 4.85 -2.05
C THR A 26 -19.30 3.91 -1.05
N SER A 27 -20.15 2.99 -1.50
CA SER A 27 -20.91 2.09 -0.62
C SER A 27 -20.03 1.16 0.21
N GLN A 28 -18.82 0.84 -0.27
CA GLN A 28 -17.84 -0.01 0.40
C GLN A 28 -16.66 0.75 1.01
N GLY A 29 -16.64 2.06 0.91
CA GLY A 29 -15.54 2.93 1.30
C GLY A 29 -15.00 3.73 0.13
N ILE A 30 -13.85 4.35 0.29
CA ILE A 30 -13.27 5.22 -0.74
C ILE A 30 -11.82 4.88 -1.02
N TYR A 31 -11.36 5.19 -2.23
CA TYR A 31 -9.96 5.27 -2.62
C TYR A 31 -9.64 6.68 -3.15
N TYR A 32 -8.42 7.12 -2.96
CA TYR A 32 -8.00 8.48 -3.32
C TYR A 32 -6.48 8.60 -3.40
N SER A 33 -6.00 9.73 -3.90
CA SER A 33 -4.57 10.05 -3.90
C SER A 33 -4.30 11.47 -3.41
N PHE A 34 -3.08 11.70 -2.99
CA PHE A 34 -2.57 13.03 -2.66
C PHE A 34 -1.07 13.08 -2.85
N THR A 35 -0.55 14.30 -2.99
CA THR A 35 0.89 14.54 -3.06
C THR A 35 1.31 15.33 -1.83
N TYR A 36 2.40 14.90 -1.21
CA TYR A 36 3.03 15.64 -0.14
C TYR A 36 4.54 15.69 -0.42
N GLU A 37 5.08 16.90 -0.50
CA GLU A 37 6.47 17.14 -0.86
C GLU A 37 6.84 16.38 -2.15
N ASN A 38 7.81 15.51 -2.09
CA ASN A 38 8.32 14.74 -3.22
C ASN A 38 7.78 13.29 -3.26
N ALA A 39 6.59 13.07 -2.69
CA ALA A 39 5.93 11.77 -2.65
C ALA A 39 4.48 11.84 -3.11
N THR A 40 4.07 10.91 -3.96
CA THR A 40 2.68 10.63 -4.32
C THR A 40 2.19 9.46 -3.50
N PHE A 41 1.10 9.68 -2.79
CA PHE A 41 0.41 8.67 -1.98
C PHE A 41 -0.85 8.20 -2.71
N ILE A 42 -0.99 6.89 -2.86
CA ILE A 42 -2.13 6.23 -3.50
C ILE A 42 -2.81 5.37 -2.44
N VAL A 43 -4.01 5.73 -2.04
CA VAL A 43 -4.76 5.02 -0.99
C VAL A 43 -5.80 4.13 -1.63
N LEU A 44 -5.65 2.82 -1.47
CA LEU A 44 -6.58 1.83 -1.99
C LEU A 44 -7.61 1.41 -0.95
N ASN A 45 -8.82 1.19 -1.40
CA ASN A 45 -9.88 0.58 -0.65
C ASN A 45 -9.91 -0.93 -0.91
N THR A 46 -9.37 -1.71 0.02
CA THR A 46 -9.32 -3.18 -0.08
C THR A 46 -10.64 -3.87 0.27
N ASN A 47 -11.73 -3.12 0.52
CA ASN A 47 -13.10 -3.64 0.62
C ASN A 47 -13.91 -3.44 -0.68
N ASP A 48 -13.40 -2.68 -1.64
CA ASP A 48 -13.96 -2.57 -3.00
C ASP A 48 -13.50 -3.78 -3.82
N ILE A 49 -14.06 -4.95 -3.48
CA ILE A 49 -13.74 -6.23 -4.12
C ILE A 49 -14.91 -6.75 -4.94
N ASN A 50 -14.59 -7.35 -6.08
CA ASN A 50 -15.56 -8.01 -6.94
C ASN A 50 -15.90 -9.43 -6.46
N GLY A 51 -16.78 -10.11 -7.17
CA GLY A 51 -17.18 -11.49 -6.84
C GLY A 51 -16.08 -12.56 -6.96
N SER A 52 -14.87 -12.18 -7.35
CA SER A 52 -13.68 -13.04 -7.42
C SER A 52 -12.63 -12.66 -6.38
N ASP A 53 -13.02 -11.95 -5.32
CA ASP A 53 -12.16 -11.46 -4.24
C ASP A 53 -11.05 -10.50 -4.71
N GLN A 54 -11.20 -9.91 -5.89
CA GLN A 54 -10.24 -8.95 -6.47
C GLN A 54 -10.69 -7.52 -6.24
N ILE A 55 -9.75 -6.61 -6.03
CA ILE A 55 -10.00 -5.16 -6.08
C ILE A 55 -10.63 -4.83 -7.44
N SER A 56 -11.62 -3.94 -7.45
CA SER A 56 -12.35 -3.58 -8.67
C SER A 56 -11.40 -3.09 -9.77
N GLU A 57 -11.73 -3.44 -11.00
CA GLU A 57 -10.95 -3.02 -12.18
C GLU A 57 -10.91 -1.50 -12.33
N ALA A 58 -11.98 -0.82 -11.96
CA ALA A 58 -12.05 0.63 -11.99
C ALA A 58 -11.00 1.26 -11.06
N GLN A 59 -10.89 0.74 -9.84
CA GLN A 59 -9.91 1.21 -8.86
C GLN A 59 -8.47 0.88 -9.30
N MET A 60 -8.21 -0.32 -9.81
CA MET A 60 -6.89 -0.72 -10.28
C MET A 60 -6.43 0.10 -11.48
N THR A 61 -7.34 0.38 -12.43
CA THR A 61 -7.06 1.26 -13.59
C THR A 61 -6.74 2.68 -13.14
N TRP A 62 -7.53 3.22 -12.21
CA TRP A 62 -7.28 4.54 -11.63
C TRP A 62 -5.92 4.59 -10.91
N ALA A 63 -5.62 3.62 -10.06
CA ALA A 63 -4.35 3.57 -9.31
C ALA A 63 -3.13 3.54 -10.25
N ARG A 64 -3.21 2.74 -11.32
CA ARG A 64 -2.20 2.69 -12.38
C ARG A 64 -2.02 4.05 -13.05
N SER A 65 -3.13 4.71 -13.40
CA SER A 65 -3.10 6.04 -14.01
C SER A 65 -2.43 7.08 -13.10
N VAL A 66 -2.79 7.10 -11.81
CA VAL A 66 -2.14 8.00 -10.83
C VAL A 66 -0.65 7.75 -10.74
N ALA A 67 -0.24 6.48 -10.58
CA ALA A 67 1.17 6.13 -10.43
C ALA A 67 2.01 6.46 -11.67
N GLN A 68 1.48 6.21 -12.87
CA GLN A 68 2.17 6.49 -14.14
C GLN A 68 2.28 7.99 -14.44
N ASN A 69 1.34 8.81 -13.97
CA ASN A 69 1.36 10.26 -14.16
C ASN A 69 2.05 11.02 -13.02
N ALA A 70 2.46 10.34 -11.95
CA ALA A 70 3.15 10.95 -10.82
C ALA A 70 4.46 11.61 -11.25
N GLN A 71 4.66 12.86 -10.85
CA GLN A 71 5.88 13.64 -11.13
C GLN A 71 6.83 13.70 -9.93
N THR A 72 6.49 13.00 -8.86
CA THR A 72 7.29 12.91 -7.63
C THR A 72 8.31 11.79 -7.72
N THR A 73 9.37 11.87 -6.91
CA THR A 73 10.39 10.83 -6.84
C THR A 73 9.84 9.56 -6.19
N TRP A 74 9.01 9.71 -5.15
CA TRP A 74 8.50 8.58 -4.37
C TRP A 74 7.04 8.30 -4.69
N LYS A 75 6.73 7.03 -4.89
CA LYS A 75 5.37 6.51 -5.05
C LYS A 75 5.08 5.54 -3.93
N ILE A 76 4.12 5.90 -3.08
CA ILE A 76 3.77 5.15 -1.87
C ILE A 76 2.33 4.68 -1.96
N LEU A 77 2.12 3.39 -1.85
CA LEU A 77 0.80 2.77 -1.85
C LEU A 77 0.36 2.48 -0.41
N LEU A 78 -0.85 2.84 -0.08
CA LEU A 78 -1.47 2.60 1.23
C LEU A 78 -2.64 1.64 1.08
N THR A 79 -2.64 0.55 1.83
CA THR A 79 -3.72 -0.44 1.83
C THR A 79 -4.06 -0.86 3.25
N HIS A 80 -5.30 -1.34 3.50
CA HIS A 80 -5.59 -1.95 4.79
C HIS A 80 -5.14 -3.41 4.82
N LYS A 81 -5.64 -4.25 3.90
CA LYS A 81 -5.23 -5.66 3.83
C LYS A 81 -3.80 -5.76 3.33
N ALA A 82 -3.00 -6.52 4.07
CA ALA A 82 -1.58 -6.67 3.81
C ALA A 82 -1.33 -7.79 2.78
N PRO A 83 -0.76 -7.48 1.60
CA PRO A 83 -0.41 -8.50 0.61
C PRO A 83 0.59 -9.53 1.16
N TYR A 84 1.50 -9.08 1.99
CA TYR A 84 2.52 -9.90 2.66
C TYR A 84 2.38 -9.77 4.16
N SER A 85 2.28 -10.90 4.86
CA SER A 85 2.11 -10.96 6.30
C SER A 85 2.67 -12.27 6.88
N LYS A 86 2.94 -12.28 8.16
CA LYS A 86 3.13 -13.47 8.99
C LYS A 86 1.93 -13.69 9.93
N GLY A 87 0.88 -12.90 9.78
CA GLY A 87 -0.34 -13.00 10.58
C GLY A 87 -1.35 -14.00 10.00
N PRO A 88 -2.51 -14.13 10.66
CA PRO A 88 -3.51 -15.16 10.33
C PRO A 88 -4.19 -14.95 8.98
N HIS A 89 -4.22 -13.71 8.45
CA HIS A 89 -4.97 -13.37 7.23
C HIS A 89 -4.18 -13.57 5.93
N TYR A 90 -2.92 -13.99 6.01
CA TYR A 90 -2.05 -14.14 4.82
C TYR A 90 -2.63 -15.05 3.73
N ASN A 91 -3.41 -16.08 4.12
CA ASN A 91 -4.01 -17.07 3.23
C ASN A 91 -5.51 -16.86 2.97
N ASP A 92 -6.09 -15.74 3.39
CA ASP A 92 -7.48 -15.42 3.06
C ASP A 92 -7.60 -15.24 1.53
N SER A 93 -8.73 -15.69 0.96
CA SER A 93 -8.92 -15.75 -0.50
C SER A 93 -8.73 -14.38 -1.17
N ASP A 94 -9.29 -13.34 -0.57
CA ASP A 94 -9.17 -11.97 -1.06
C ASP A 94 -7.74 -11.41 -0.90
N VAL A 95 -7.03 -11.74 0.18
CA VAL A 95 -5.63 -11.34 0.36
C VAL A 95 -4.72 -11.96 -0.69
N ILE A 96 -4.97 -13.23 -1.06
CA ILE A 96 -4.23 -13.89 -2.15
C ILE A 96 -4.45 -13.15 -3.48
N GLN A 97 -5.69 -12.79 -3.81
CA GLN A 97 -6.01 -12.07 -5.05
C GLN A 97 -5.44 -10.65 -5.04
N ILE A 98 -5.60 -9.92 -3.93
CA ILE A 98 -5.02 -8.59 -3.73
C ILE A 98 -3.49 -8.63 -3.90
N ARG A 99 -2.81 -9.62 -3.34
CA ARG A 99 -1.37 -9.80 -3.50
C ARG A 99 -0.96 -9.89 -4.96
N GLN A 100 -1.65 -10.72 -5.75
CA GLN A 100 -1.36 -10.87 -7.18
C GLN A 100 -1.56 -9.57 -7.95
N GLN A 101 -2.64 -8.83 -7.65
CA GLN A 101 -2.91 -7.54 -8.28
C GLN A 101 -1.88 -6.49 -7.90
N LEU A 102 -1.47 -6.45 -6.62
CA LEU A 102 -0.50 -5.46 -6.16
C LEU A 102 0.92 -5.77 -6.61
N ASP A 103 1.32 -7.04 -6.70
CA ASP A 103 2.61 -7.43 -7.29
C ASP A 103 2.74 -6.92 -8.72
N GLN A 104 1.67 -7.08 -9.51
CA GLN A 104 1.64 -6.57 -10.88
C GLN A 104 1.62 -5.04 -10.94
N LEU A 105 0.78 -4.39 -10.13
CA LEU A 105 0.68 -2.92 -10.11
C LEU A 105 2.01 -2.27 -9.71
N THR A 106 2.63 -2.78 -8.66
CA THR A 106 3.88 -2.21 -8.12
C THR A 106 5.03 -2.35 -9.10
N ALA A 107 5.12 -3.49 -9.79
CA ALA A 107 6.14 -3.71 -10.81
C ALA A 107 5.92 -2.85 -12.07
N ASP A 108 4.67 -2.74 -12.56
CA ASP A 108 4.34 -1.97 -13.77
C ASP A 108 4.47 -0.45 -13.59
N CYS A 109 4.40 0.02 -12.35
CA CYS A 109 4.33 1.45 -12.03
C CYS A 109 5.51 1.96 -11.20
N ASP A 110 6.52 1.14 -10.93
CA ASP A 110 7.67 1.48 -10.09
C ASP A 110 7.24 2.08 -8.73
N ILE A 111 6.36 1.39 -8.02
CA ILE A 111 5.95 1.78 -6.67
C ILE A 111 7.09 1.45 -5.71
N ASP A 112 7.53 2.41 -4.90
CA ASP A 112 8.67 2.23 -4.00
C ASP A 112 8.31 1.49 -2.71
N LEU A 113 7.13 1.81 -2.15
CA LEU A 113 6.72 1.35 -0.83
C LEU A 113 5.23 1.04 -0.79
N VAL A 114 4.88 -0.09 -0.17
CA VAL A 114 3.50 -0.42 0.21
C VAL A 114 3.41 -0.48 1.73
N LEU A 115 2.57 0.37 2.32
CA LEU A 115 2.25 0.36 3.74
C LEU A 115 0.88 -0.29 3.95
N SER A 116 0.83 -1.27 4.84
CA SER A 116 -0.38 -2.06 5.09
C SER A 116 -0.65 -2.21 6.59
N GLY A 117 -1.86 -2.63 6.91
CA GLY A 117 -2.31 -2.94 8.26
C GLY A 117 -2.91 -4.34 8.35
N HIS A 118 -4.13 -4.45 8.92
CA HIS A 118 -4.96 -5.65 9.05
C HIS A 118 -4.37 -6.72 9.97
N ASP A 119 -3.25 -7.30 9.60
CA ASP A 119 -2.48 -8.17 10.50
C ASP A 119 -1.68 -7.31 11.47
N HIS A 120 -1.95 -7.48 12.75
CA HIS A 120 -1.35 -6.71 13.82
C HIS A 120 0.04 -7.26 14.18
N THR A 121 0.90 -7.37 13.17
CA THR A 121 2.27 -7.85 13.28
C THR A 121 3.23 -6.81 12.69
N TYR A 122 4.51 -6.92 12.98
CA TYR A 122 5.52 -6.18 12.23
C TYR A 122 6.06 -7.07 11.12
N LEU A 123 6.07 -6.56 9.90
CA LEU A 123 6.73 -7.20 8.77
C LEU A 123 7.39 -6.15 7.89
N ARG A 124 8.56 -6.47 7.36
CA ARG A 124 9.19 -5.80 6.24
C ARG A 124 9.74 -6.85 5.29
N THR A 125 9.34 -6.81 4.03
CA THR A 125 9.88 -7.72 3.01
C THR A 125 11.29 -7.28 2.56
N PRO A 126 12.07 -8.14 1.89
CA PRO A 126 13.09 -7.66 0.98
C PRO A 126 12.46 -6.82 -0.14
N TRP A 127 13.26 -6.27 -1.03
CA TRP A 127 12.76 -5.67 -2.26
C TRP A 127 12.18 -6.74 -3.16
N LEU A 128 10.93 -6.56 -3.59
CA LEU A 128 10.20 -7.53 -4.42
C LEU A 128 9.86 -6.93 -5.78
N LEU A 129 10.15 -7.69 -6.84
CA LEU A 129 9.66 -7.41 -8.19
C LEU A 129 8.80 -8.59 -8.65
N ASN A 130 7.52 -8.35 -8.93
CA ASN A 130 6.54 -9.41 -9.21
C ASN A 130 6.57 -10.55 -8.16
N GLY A 131 6.61 -10.21 -6.88
CA GLY A 131 6.64 -11.17 -5.78
C GLY A 131 7.97 -11.91 -5.58
N GLN A 132 9.00 -11.61 -6.37
CA GLN A 132 10.30 -12.24 -6.28
C GLN A 132 11.33 -11.33 -5.63
N ALA A 133 12.06 -11.85 -4.63
CA ALA A 133 13.09 -11.09 -3.93
C ALA A 133 14.26 -10.71 -4.87
N GLN A 134 14.62 -9.42 -4.83
CA GLN A 134 15.69 -8.87 -5.62
C GLN A 134 16.99 -8.76 -4.80
N GLN A 135 18.11 -8.96 -5.48
CA GLN A 135 19.42 -8.65 -4.93
C GLN A 135 19.57 -7.14 -4.79
N THR A 136 20.05 -6.69 -3.64
CA THR A 136 20.17 -5.26 -3.34
C THR A 136 21.52 -4.97 -2.71
N ASP A 137 22.23 -4.03 -3.25
CA ASP A 137 23.46 -3.52 -2.67
C ASP A 137 23.16 -2.51 -1.57
N TYR A 138 24.00 -2.49 -0.55
CA TYR A 138 23.84 -1.61 0.60
C TYR A 138 25.14 -0.85 0.88
N THR A 139 24.97 0.38 1.38
CA THR A 139 26.04 1.20 1.95
C THR A 139 25.62 1.76 3.29
N ASP A 140 26.56 2.17 4.08
CA ASP A 140 26.30 2.91 5.30
C ASP A 140 26.28 4.41 5.01
N LEU A 141 25.16 5.06 5.38
CA LEU A 141 24.98 6.50 5.30
C LEU A 141 24.87 7.07 6.70
N SER A 142 25.70 8.06 7.04
CA SER A 142 25.61 8.74 8.33
C SER A 142 24.86 10.08 8.16
N VAL A 143 23.78 10.25 8.93
CA VAL A 143 22.97 11.47 8.99
C VAL A 143 22.81 11.85 10.46
N ASP A 144 23.20 13.07 10.81
CA ASP A 144 23.13 13.61 12.19
C ASP A 144 23.77 12.69 13.25
N GLY A 145 24.87 12.03 12.89
CA GLY A 145 25.61 11.12 13.79
C GLY A 145 24.97 9.73 13.92
N ILE A 146 23.89 9.44 13.24
CA ILE A 146 23.24 8.10 13.20
C ILE A 146 23.64 7.43 11.88
N THR A 147 24.13 6.20 11.97
CA THR A 147 24.48 5.41 10.79
C THR A 147 23.29 4.53 10.37
N TYR A 148 22.91 4.67 9.10
CA TYR A 148 21.82 3.90 8.47
C TYR A 148 22.40 2.98 7.40
N ARG A 149 22.02 1.70 7.45
CA ARG A 149 22.24 0.80 6.33
C ARG A 149 21.28 1.15 5.20
N THR A 150 21.78 1.68 4.11
CA THR A 150 21.01 2.29 3.02
C THR A 150 21.10 1.42 1.76
N ALA A 151 19.96 1.08 1.18
CA ALA A 151 19.91 0.40 -0.12
C ALA A 151 20.32 1.35 -1.25
N ILE A 152 21.07 0.85 -2.22
CA ILE A 152 21.56 1.63 -3.37
C ILE A 152 20.70 1.26 -4.59
N ASN A 153 19.85 2.20 -5.02
CA ASN A 153 19.00 2.05 -6.20
C ASN A 153 18.35 0.65 -6.29
N PRO A 154 17.62 0.24 -5.25
CA PRO A 154 17.03 -1.09 -5.22
C PRO A 154 15.99 -1.23 -6.32
N GLU A 155 15.93 -2.40 -6.93
CA GLU A 155 14.88 -2.77 -7.86
C GLU A 155 13.67 -3.34 -7.11
N GLY A 156 12.45 -2.93 -7.51
CA GLY A 156 11.20 -3.43 -6.95
C GLY A 156 10.67 -2.62 -5.76
N THR A 157 9.77 -3.21 -5.01
CA THR A 157 8.96 -2.59 -3.96
C THR A 157 9.23 -3.22 -2.60
N VAL A 158 9.25 -2.42 -1.54
CA VAL A 158 9.22 -2.92 -0.15
C VAL A 158 7.79 -2.88 0.37
N PHE A 159 7.33 -3.98 0.95
CA PHE A 159 6.05 -4.07 1.65
C PHE A 159 6.30 -4.06 3.15
N VAL A 160 5.55 -3.22 3.86
CA VAL A 160 5.71 -3.03 5.30
C VAL A 160 4.37 -3.06 6.00
N ILE A 161 4.28 -3.85 7.07
CA ILE A 161 3.28 -3.69 8.11
C ILE A 161 4.01 -3.08 9.32
N PRO A 162 3.72 -1.83 9.70
CA PRO A 162 4.44 -1.15 10.80
C PRO A 162 3.98 -1.60 12.19
N SER A 163 3.26 -2.73 12.29
CA SER A 163 2.61 -3.24 13.50
C SER A 163 1.29 -2.51 13.82
N THR A 164 0.89 -2.47 15.06
CA THR A 164 -0.36 -1.84 15.51
C THR A 164 -0.06 -0.62 16.37
N SER A 165 -0.92 0.37 16.32
CA SER A 165 -0.88 1.53 17.22
C SER A 165 -1.56 1.29 18.57
N GLY A 166 -2.17 0.11 18.78
CA GLY A 166 -2.89 -0.28 19.99
C GLY A 166 -2.29 -1.48 20.69
N VAL A 167 -3.01 -1.99 21.65
CA VAL A 167 -2.58 -3.14 22.47
C VAL A 167 -2.82 -4.51 21.81
N LYS A 168 -3.60 -4.54 20.73
CA LYS A 168 -3.91 -5.78 20.01
C LYS A 168 -2.78 -6.09 19.03
N TYR A 169 -2.18 -7.26 19.17
CA TYR A 169 -1.22 -7.81 18.21
C TYR A 169 -1.51 -9.29 17.98
N TYR A 170 -1.01 -9.84 16.88
CA TYR A 170 -1.13 -11.26 16.56
C TYR A 170 0.21 -11.97 16.72
N GLU A 171 0.14 -13.25 17.05
CA GLU A 171 1.32 -14.12 17.01
C GLU A 171 1.71 -14.42 15.55
N PHE A 172 2.98 -14.68 15.31
CA PHE A 172 3.46 -15.07 14.00
C PHE A 172 3.06 -16.51 13.70
N ASN A 173 2.64 -16.77 12.47
CA ASN A 173 2.54 -18.12 11.97
C ASN A 173 3.96 -18.68 11.76
N GLU A 174 4.28 -19.80 12.39
CA GLU A 174 5.59 -20.48 12.31
C GLU A 174 5.77 -21.30 11.02
N THR A 175 5.19 -20.88 9.88
CA THR A 175 5.32 -21.61 8.61
C THR A 175 6.32 -20.94 7.67
#